data_77429f97226aabc37f068a1b8d21eff4
#
_entry.id   77429f97226aabc37f068a1b8d21eff4
#
_cell.length_a   1.000
_cell.length_b   1.000
_cell.length_c   1.000
_cell.angle_alpha   90.00
_cell.angle_beta   90.00
_cell.angle_gamma   90.00
#
_symmetry.space_group_name_H-M   'P 1'
#
loop_
_entity.id
_entity.type
_entity.pdbx_description
1 polymer ?
#
loop_
_entity_poly.entity_id
_entity_poly.type
_entity_poly.pdbx_seq_one_letter_code
_entity_poly.pdbx_strand_id
1 'polypeptide(L)'
;MRMNGFMLMKRFSLAATPLMLIACMTGLAQEQKPTTTTNPAPATAVPAAGVTQAAGVPPVGSPTVDSSRYVIGADDSLQVTVWREPTLSGTFPVRPDGMISLVLAGDIPAAGMTPMQLGAAIAERLKKYIQDPSVSVVVTAVNSQRIFLVGEVGHVGPVMLTPGMTPLQAIAAAGGLSNFANSKHIYILRGVQGKQQKIPFNYKQALKGDNKQIISLQPGDTIVVP
;
A
#
# COMPACT_ATOMS: atom_id res chain seq x y z
N MET A 1 -55.00 -33.08 -6.70
CA MET A 1 -55.91 -32.29 -7.56
C MET A 1 -55.11 -31.15 -8.19
N ARG A 2 -54.96 -31.21 -9.56
CA ARG A 2 -54.52 -30.15 -10.51
C ARG A 2 -53.16 -29.47 -10.21
N MET A 3 -52.03 -29.75 -10.92
CA MET A 3 -51.75 -29.56 -12.38
C MET A 3 -51.87 -28.11 -12.84
N ASN A 4 -50.77 -27.61 -13.32
CA ASN A 4 -50.43 -26.82 -14.50
C ASN A 4 -49.25 -25.89 -14.13
N GLY A 5 -48.10 -25.92 -14.72
CA GLY A 5 -47.76 -25.98 -16.14
C GLY A 5 -47.56 -24.56 -16.64
N PHE A 6 -46.38 -24.15 -17.00
CA PHE A 6 -46.15 -23.47 -18.24
C PHE A 6 -44.65 -23.15 -18.41
N MET A 7 -44.07 -23.81 -19.27
CA MET A 7 -42.93 -23.71 -20.14
C MET A 7 -42.97 -22.41 -20.92
N LEU A 8 -41.88 -21.61 -20.90
CA LEU A 8 -41.61 -20.70 -22.00
C LEU A 8 -40.11 -20.57 -22.27
N MET A 9 -39.70 -21.42 -23.22
CA MET A 9 -38.47 -21.20 -23.99
C MET A 9 -38.58 -19.92 -24.82
N LYS A 10 -37.59 -19.04 -24.71
CA LYS A 10 -37.33 -18.05 -25.77
C LYS A 10 -35.94 -18.26 -26.35
N ARG A 11 -35.96 -18.87 -27.53
CA ARG A 11 -34.89 -18.89 -28.52
C ARG A 11 -34.81 -17.50 -29.15
N PHE A 12 -33.64 -16.94 -29.23
CA PHE A 12 -33.28 -15.90 -30.20
C PHE A 12 -31.82 -16.19 -30.56
N SER A 13 -31.65 -16.72 -31.69
CA SER A 13 -31.55 -16.23 -33.06
C SER A 13 -30.18 -15.68 -33.38
N LEU A 14 -29.54 -16.41 -34.21
CA LEU A 14 -28.28 -16.26 -34.93
C LEU A 14 -28.42 -15.21 -36.02
N ALA A 15 -27.54 -14.21 -36.11
CA ALA A 15 -27.29 -13.39 -37.30
C ALA A 15 -25.81 -13.01 -37.26
N ALA A 16 -24.96 -13.64 -37.98
CA ALA A 16 -24.44 -13.53 -39.33
C ALA A 16 -23.93 -12.12 -39.68
N THR A 17 -22.57 -12.02 -39.67
CA THR A 17 -21.58 -11.28 -40.48
C THR A 17 -22.06 -10.13 -41.39
N PRO A 18 -21.16 -9.11 -41.68
CA PRO A 18 -20.19 -9.33 -42.74
C PRO A 18 -18.75 -8.76 -42.48
N LEU A 19 -17.83 -9.49 -42.99
CA LEU A 19 -16.59 -9.24 -43.65
C LEU A 19 -16.53 -7.88 -44.36
N MET A 20 -15.61 -6.97 -43.99
CA MET A 20 -15.17 -5.88 -44.86
C MET A 20 -13.66 -5.81 -44.90
N LEU A 21 -13.22 -6.03 -46.08
CA LEU A 21 -11.89 -6.10 -46.64
C LEU A 21 -11.38 -4.68 -46.93
N ILE A 22 -10.05 -4.51 -47.00
CA ILE A 22 -9.26 -3.50 -47.75
C ILE A 22 -8.94 -2.21 -46.97
N ALA A 23 -7.69 -1.94 -46.67
CA ALA A 23 -6.75 -1.25 -47.56
C ALA A 23 -5.32 -1.28 -47.05
N CYS A 24 -4.47 -1.80 -47.87
CA CYS A 24 -3.03 -1.67 -47.92
C CYS A 24 -2.70 -0.17 -48.10
N MET A 25 -1.89 0.42 -47.20
CA MET A 25 -1.15 1.63 -47.50
C MET A 25 0.30 1.46 -47.03
N THR A 26 1.14 1.18 -48.01
CA THR A 26 2.57 1.37 -48.04
C THR A 26 2.89 2.85 -47.79
N GLY A 27 3.76 3.15 -46.84
CA GLY A 27 4.21 4.52 -46.55
C GLY A 27 5.57 4.53 -45.86
N LEU A 28 6.62 4.44 -46.67
CA LEU A 28 7.93 5.10 -46.55
C LEU A 28 8.67 5.07 -45.21
N ALA A 29 9.67 4.21 -45.21
CA ALA A 29 10.87 4.29 -44.38
C ALA A 29 11.54 5.65 -44.56
N GLN A 30 11.70 6.42 -43.49
CA GLN A 30 12.63 7.54 -43.45
C GLN A 30 13.83 7.14 -42.61
N GLU A 31 14.85 6.80 -43.37
CA GLU A 31 16.24 6.56 -42.97
C GLU A 31 16.84 7.90 -42.51
N GLN A 32 17.08 8.06 -41.21
CA GLN A 32 17.89 9.17 -40.70
C GLN A 32 19.34 8.70 -40.50
N LYS A 33 20.15 9.14 -41.41
CA LYS A 33 21.61 9.06 -41.49
C LYS A 33 22.27 9.73 -40.28
N PRO A 34 23.26 9.12 -39.62
CA PRO A 34 24.07 9.77 -38.61
C PRO A 34 25.09 10.71 -39.25
N THR A 35 25.01 11.99 -38.96
CA THR A 35 26.06 12.95 -39.25
C THR A 35 27.15 12.92 -38.18
N THR A 36 28.26 12.33 -38.56
CA THR A 36 29.56 12.46 -37.93
C THR A 36 30.07 13.88 -38.12
N THR A 37 30.27 14.64 -37.07
CA THR A 37 31.06 15.88 -37.14
C THR A 37 32.25 15.76 -36.21
N THR A 38 33.35 15.79 -36.85
CA THR A 38 34.74 15.75 -36.44
C THR A 38 35.12 16.86 -35.46
N ASN A 39 35.87 16.47 -34.41
CA ASN A 39 36.67 17.29 -33.52
C ASN A 39 37.71 18.16 -34.25
N PRO A 40 38.15 19.31 -33.74
CA PRO A 40 39.45 19.29 -33.09
C PRO A 40 39.58 20.07 -31.79
N ALA A 41 40.37 19.54 -30.88
CA ALA A 41 40.92 20.20 -29.72
C ALA A 41 41.90 21.33 -30.11
N PRO A 42 42.16 22.31 -29.20
CA PRO A 42 43.39 22.14 -28.41
C PRO A 42 43.25 22.43 -26.92
N ALA A 43 44.15 21.83 -26.20
CA ALA A 43 44.43 21.90 -24.79
C ALA A 43 44.65 23.31 -24.26
N THR A 44 44.04 23.61 -23.11
CA THR A 44 44.62 24.57 -22.16
C THR A 44 44.38 24.00 -20.76
N ALA A 45 45.45 23.64 -20.11
CA ALA A 45 45.50 23.18 -18.72
C ALA A 45 45.08 24.31 -17.78
N VAL A 46 44.16 24.08 -16.90
CA VAL A 46 43.85 24.92 -15.74
C VAL A 46 44.04 24.08 -14.48
N PRO A 47 44.74 24.59 -13.46
CA PRO A 47 45.16 23.80 -12.31
C PRO A 47 43.98 23.37 -11.44
N ALA A 48 44.09 22.19 -10.91
CA ALA A 48 43.16 21.59 -9.96
C ALA A 48 43.07 22.44 -8.69
N ALA A 49 41.96 23.16 -8.55
CA ALA A 49 41.52 23.68 -7.26
C ALA A 49 40.72 22.59 -6.56
N GLY A 50 41.13 22.29 -5.35
CA GLY A 50 40.60 21.20 -4.54
C GLY A 50 39.07 21.21 -4.44
N VAL A 51 38.45 20.16 -4.92
CA VAL A 51 37.04 19.87 -4.61
C VAL A 51 37.02 19.39 -3.17
N THR A 52 36.65 20.27 -2.27
CA THR A 52 36.28 19.91 -0.90
C THR A 52 35.13 18.93 -1.03
N GLN A 53 35.38 17.67 -0.69
CA GLN A 53 34.37 16.65 -0.55
C GLN A 53 33.30 17.17 0.43
N ALA A 54 32.16 17.58 -0.11
CA ALA A 54 30.98 17.83 0.70
C ALA A 54 30.70 16.53 1.45
N ALA A 55 30.76 16.62 2.78
CA ALA A 55 30.42 15.56 3.69
C ALA A 55 29.10 14.92 3.23
N GLY A 56 29.16 13.64 2.89
CA GLY A 56 28.00 12.87 2.45
C GLY A 56 26.90 13.01 3.50
N VAL A 57 25.77 13.54 3.07
CA VAL A 57 24.51 13.40 3.80
C VAL A 57 24.30 11.89 3.92
N PRO A 58 24.25 11.32 5.16
CA PRO A 58 23.96 9.91 5.30
C PRO A 58 22.62 9.65 4.61
N PRO A 59 22.48 8.54 3.86
CA PRO A 59 21.20 8.19 3.28
C PRO A 59 20.20 8.15 4.41
N VAL A 60 19.14 8.96 4.29
CA VAL A 60 17.99 8.90 5.20
C VAL A 60 17.50 7.48 5.10
N GLY A 61 17.85 6.67 6.10
CA GLY A 61 17.44 5.27 6.16
C GLY A 61 15.93 5.24 6.05
N SER A 62 15.43 4.58 5.01
CA SER A 62 14.03 4.21 4.96
C SER A 62 13.70 3.59 6.32
N PRO A 63 12.62 3.97 6.99
CA PRO A 63 12.28 3.39 8.28
C PRO A 63 12.16 1.88 8.05
N THR A 64 13.14 1.15 8.53
CA THR A 64 13.10 -0.31 8.56
C THR A 64 11.98 -0.62 9.53
N VAL A 65 10.81 -0.92 9.00
CA VAL A 65 9.70 -1.44 9.80
C VAL A 65 10.23 -2.70 10.44
N ASP A 66 10.27 -2.71 11.75
CA ASP A 66 10.78 -3.84 12.54
C ASP A 66 9.84 -5.02 12.27
N SER A 67 10.20 -5.84 11.29
CA SER A 67 9.38 -6.95 10.77
C SER A 67 9.00 -7.96 11.86
N SER A 68 9.69 -7.91 12.99
CA SER A 68 9.43 -8.77 14.15
C SER A 68 8.23 -8.30 14.99
N ARG A 69 7.87 -7.01 14.91
CA ARG A 69 6.79 -6.41 15.70
C ARG A 69 5.57 -6.04 14.87
N TYR A 70 5.73 -6.01 13.55
CA TYR A 70 4.62 -5.68 12.67
C TYR A 70 3.58 -6.78 12.69
N VAL A 71 2.33 -6.41 12.89
CA VAL A 71 1.18 -7.31 12.82
C VAL A 71 0.49 -7.07 11.48
N ILE A 72 0.43 -8.12 10.66
CA ILE A 72 -0.19 -8.13 9.35
C ILE A 72 -1.69 -7.86 9.49
N GLY A 73 -2.21 -6.99 8.66
CA GLY A 73 -3.64 -6.70 8.57
C GLY A 73 -4.23 -7.04 7.21
N ALA A 74 -5.55 -6.89 7.09
CA ALA A 74 -6.23 -7.01 5.80
C ALA A 74 -5.74 -5.92 4.83
N ASP A 75 -5.76 -6.20 3.53
CA ASP A 75 -5.30 -5.33 2.43
C ASP A 75 -3.77 -5.11 2.37
N ASP A 76 -2.98 -5.65 3.28
CA ASP A 76 -1.53 -5.62 3.18
C ASP A 76 -1.04 -6.47 2.00
N SER A 77 0.10 -6.08 1.42
CA SER A 77 0.77 -6.88 0.38
C SER A 77 2.02 -7.53 0.94
N LEU A 78 2.11 -8.83 0.75
CA LEU A 78 3.18 -9.66 1.27
C LEU A 78 3.97 -10.28 0.12
N GLN A 79 5.29 -10.18 0.16
CA GLN A 79 6.18 -10.98 -0.68
C GLN A 79 6.53 -12.25 0.08
N VAL A 80 6.09 -13.37 -0.43
CA VAL A 80 6.46 -14.71 0.07
C VAL A 80 7.53 -15.27 -0.84
N THR A 81 8.65 -15.70 -0.28
CA THR A 81 9.75 -16.34 -1.00
C THR A 81 9.99 -17.72 -0.40
N VAL A 82 9.85 -18.75 -1.22
CA VAL A 82 10.16 -20.13 -0.86
C VAL A 82 11.48 -20.51 -1.52
N TRP A 83 12.46 -20.90 -0.71
CA TRP A 83 13.79 -21.24 -1.21
C TRP A 83 13.75 -22.37 -2.22
N ARG A 84 14.41 -22.18 -3.37
CA ARG A 84 14.48 -23.11 -4.52
C ARG A 84 13.14 -23.39 -5.23
N GLU A 85 12.06 -22.70 -4.83
CA GLU A 85 10.73 -22.88 -5.43
C GLU A 85 10.18 -21.54 -5.94
N PRO A 86 10.65 -21.06 -7.10
CA PRO A 86 10.20 -19.78 -7.65
C PRO A 86 8.72 -19.78 -8.03
N THR A 87 8.16 -20.96 -8.34
CA THR A 87 6.75 -21.13 -8.68
C THR A 87 5.80 -20.92 -7.50
N LEU A 88 6.29 -21.08 -6.27
CA LEU A 88 5.56 -20.84 -5.02
C LEU A 88 5.86 -19.47 -4.41
N SER A 89 6.81 -18.76 -5.01
CA SER A 89 7.23 -17.43 -4.57
C SER A 89 6.46 -16.36 -5.34
N GLY A 90 6.09 -15.27 -4.67
CA GLY A 90 5.36 -14.17 -5.31
C GLY A 90 4.82 -13.16 -4.32
N THR A 91 4.12 -12.16 -4.86
CA THR A 91 3.42 -11.15 -4.06
C THR A 91 1.96 -11.56 -3.88
N PHE A 92 1.53 -11.65 -2.65
CA PHE A 92 0.18 -12.05 -2.27
C PHE A 92 -0.48 -10.95 -1.43
N PRO A 93 -1.65 -10.43 -1.86
CA PRO A 93 -2.42 -9.53 -1.03
C PRO A 93 -3.12 -10.31 0.09
N VAL A 94 -3.19 -9.72 1.26
CA VAL A 94 -4.04 -10.21 2.35
C VAL A 94 -5.48 -9.85 2.03
N ARG A 95 -6.33 -10.86 1.92
CA ARG A 95 -7.75 -10.69 1.60
C ARG A 95 -8.49 -9.96 2.74
N PRO A 96 -9.67 -9.38 2.48
CA PRO A 96 -10.49 -8.74 3.52
C PRO A 96 -10.91 -9.68 4.66
N ASP A 97 -10.95 -11.00 4.41
CA ASP A 97 -11.18 -12.02 5.43
C ASP A 97 -9.93 -12.32 6.30
N GLY A 98 -8.81 -11.63 6.02
CA GLY A 98 -7.54 -11.78 6.74
C GLY A 98 -6.72 -12.99 6.30
N MET A 99 -7.10 -13.66 5.23
CA MET A 99 -6.40 -14.83 4.70
C MET A 99 -5.52 -14.50 3.50
N ILE A 100 -4.51 -15.32 3.26
CA ILE A 100 -3.74 -15.37 2.01
C ILE A 100 -3.92 -16.73 1.37
N SER A 101 -3.96 -16.77 0.04
CA SER A 101 -4.09 -18.02 -0.73
C SER A 101 -2.77 -18.30 -1.46
N LEU A 102 -2.13 -19.40 -1.11
CA LEU A 102 -0.90 -19.86 -1.75
C LEU A 102 -1.12 -21.18 -2.48
N VAL A 103 -0.39 -21.35 -3.56
CA VAL A 103 -0.36 -22.64 -4.29
C VAL A 103 0.18 -23.72 -3.34
N LEU A 104 -0.42 -24.90 -3.35
CA LEU A 104 -0.15 -26.07 -2.49
C LEU A 104 -0.46 -25.86 -0.99
N ALA A 105 -0.20 -24.70 -0.41
CA ALA A 105 -0.46 -24.43 0.99
C ALA A 105 -1.94 -24.09 1.28
N GLY A 106 -2.69 -23.66 0.24
CA GLY A 106 -4.09 -23.26 0.35
C GLY A 106 -4.28 -21.93 1.11
N ASP A 107 -5.45 -21.78 1.71
CA ASP A 107 -5.79 -20.58 2.50
C ASP A 107 -5.17 -20.64 3.89
N ILE A 108 -4.43 -19.58 4.25
CA ILE A 108 -3.73 -19.45 5.54
C ILE A 108 -4.14 -18.13 6.19
N PRO A 109 -4.51 -18.11 7.48
CA PRO A 109 -4.75 -16.88 8.20
C PRO A 109 -3.43 -16.09 8.28
N ALA A 110 -3.46 -14.84 7.81
CA ALA A 110 -2.31 -13.94 7.83
C ALA A 110 -2.54 -12.75 8.78
N ALA A 111 -3.78 -12.25 8.83
CA ALA A 111 -4.12 -11.14 9.71
C ALA A 111 -3.95 -11.52 11.18
N GLY A 112 -3.35 -10.62 11.96
CA GLY A 112 -3.03 -10.85 13.36
C GLY A 112 -1.72 -11.59 13.62
N MET A 113 -1.05 -12.09 12.58
CA MET A 113 0.26 -12.73 12.69
C MET A 113 1.39 -11.77 12.34
N THR A 114 2.58 -12.05 12.86
CA THR A 114 3.80 -11.40 12.37
C THR A 114 4.31 -12.11 11.10
N PRO A 115 5.12 -11.44 10.25
CA PRO A 115 5.72 -12.08 9.08
C PRO A 115 6.48 -13.37 9.40
N MET A 116 7.15 -13.42 10.56
CA MET A 116 7.84 -14.61 11.01
C MET A 116 6.88 -15.77 11.33
N GLN A 117 5.79 -15.48 12.04
CA GLN A 117 4.77 -16.48 12.38
C GLN A 117 4.09 -17.01 11.12
N LEU A 118 3.78 -16.12 10.18
CA LEU A 118 3.19 -16.49 8.91
C LEU A 118 4.14 -17.37 8.09
N GLY A 119 5.43 -17.01 8.02
CA GLY A 119 6.45 -17.83 7.35
C GLY A 119 6.53 -19.25 7.92
N ALA A 120 6.52 -19.38 9.25
CA ALA A 120 6.50 -20.68 9.92
C ALA A 120 5.21 -21.47 9.60
N ALA A 121 4.04 -20.81 9.59
CA ALA A 121 2.76 -21.45 9.26
C ALA A 121 2.72 -21.95 7.79
N ILE A 122 3.28 -21.16 6.86
CA ILE A 122 3.42 -21.56 5.46
C ILE A 122 4.36 -22.76 5.34
N ALA A 123 5.52 -22.71 5.99
CA ALA A 123 6.51 -23.80 5.96
C ALA A 123 5.89 -25.12 6.47
N GLU A 124 5.16 -25.09 7.59
CA GLU A 124 4.46 -26.27 8.11
C GLU A 124 3.49 -26.88 7.10
N ARG A 125 2.74 -26.08 6.37
CA ARG A 125 1.82 -26.58 5.35
C ARG A 125 2.53 -27.16 4.13
N LEU A 126 3.66 -26.55 3.75
CA LEU A 126 4.46 -27.00 2.61
C LEU A 126 5.25 -28.28 2.88
N LYS A 127 5.53 -28.65 4.14
CA LYS A 127 6.22 -29.90 4.51
C LYS A 127 5.56 -31.16 3.92
N LYS A 128 4.28 -31.11 3.61
CA LYS A 128 3.57 -32.22 2.95
C LYS A 128 4.02 -32.46 1.50
N TYR A 129 4.62 -31.45 0.87
CA TYR A 129 4.95 -31.45 -0.55
C TYR A 129 6.45 -31.24 -0.80
N ILE A 130 7.14 -30.57 0.13
CA ILE A 130 8.56 -30.18 -0.01
C ILE A 130 9.31 -30.60 1.25
N GLN A 131 10.50 -31.17 1.06
CA GLN A 131 11.41 -31.45 2.18
C GLN A 131 12.09 -30.17 2.65
N ASP A 132 12.02 -29.89 3.95
CA ASP A 132 12.63 -28.74 4.59
C ASP A 132 12.38 -27.36 3.90
N PRO A 133 11.11 -26.96 3.73
CA PRO A 133 10.79 -25.71 3.07
C PRO A 133 11.28 -24.51 3.91
N SER A 134 12.14 -23.69 3.34
CA SER A 134 12.56 -22.41 3.92
C SER A 134 11.73 -21.28 3.32
N VAL A 135 10.95 -20.60 4.15
CA VAL A 135 10.00 -19.57 3.73
C VAL A 135 10.36 -18.23 4.38
N SER A 136 10.51 -17.21 3.56
CA SER A 136 10.66 -15.82 4.00
C SER A 136 9.43 -15.02 3.59
N VAL A 137 8.91 -14.22 4.53
CA VAL A 137 7.78 -13.31 4.29
C VAL A 137 8.22 -11.89 4.58
N VAL A 138 8.02 -10.99 3.60
CA VAL A 138 8.32 -9.57 3.69
C VAL A 138 7.08 -8.78 3.36
N VAL A 139 6.76 -7.76 4.16
CA VAL A 139 5.65 -6.83 3.87
C VAL A 139 6.14 -5.81 2.85
N THR A 140 5.55 -5.81 1.66
CA THR A 140 5.92 -4.89 0.57
C THR A 140 5.07 -3.62 0.56
N ALA A 141 3.80 -3.72 1.01
CA ALA A 141 2.94 -2.56 1.18
C ALA A 141 2.07 -2.71 2.43
N VAL A 142 2.12 -1.70 3.28
CA VAL A 142 1.32 -1.60 4.51
C VAL A 142 0.06 -0.80 4.19
N ASN A 143 -1.04 -1.48 3.95
CA ASN A 143 -2.32 -0.85 3.63
C ASN A 143 -3.32 -0.91 4.80
N SER A 144 -3.13 -1.84 5.72
CA SER A 144 -3.98 -2.02 6.89
C SER A 144 -3.81 -0.92 7.95
N GLN A 145 -2.62 -0.31 8.01
CA GLN A 145 -2.28 0.71 9.00
C GLN A 145 -2.64 2.10 8.48
N ARG A 146 -3.93 2.43 8.44
CA ARG A 146 -4.43 3.74 7.97
C ARG A 146 -5.39 4.35 8.97
N ILE A 147 -5.38 5.67 9.02
CA ILE A 147 -6.37 6.52 9.68
C ILE A 147 -6.98 7.46 8.65
N PHE A 148 -8.13 8.02 8.96
CA PHE A 148 -8.82 8.93 8.07
C PHE A 148 -8.93 10.31 8.71
N LEU A 149 -8.67 11.36 7.93
CA LEU A 149 -8.92 12.73 8.33
C LEU A 149 -10.05 13.32 7.51
N VAL A 150 -10.99 13.98 8.21
CA VAL A 150 -12.19 14.57 7.61
C VAL A 150 -12.42 15.95 8.21
N GLY A 151 -12.87 16.89 7.37
CA GLY A 151 -13.22 18.25 7.76
C GLY A 151 -12.14 19.28 7.43
N GLU A 152 -11.98 20.27 8.31
CA GLU A 152 -11.15 21.45 8.08
C GLU A 152 -9.64 21.19 8.32
N VAL A 153 -9.03 20.39 7.44
CA VAL A 153 -7.60 20.07 7.40
C VAL A 153 -7.02 20.37 6.01
N GLY A 154 -5.71 20.51 5.91
CA GLY A 154 -5.04 20.78 4.64
C GLY A 154 -5.30 19.72 3.58
N HIS A 155 -5.30 18.44 3.96
CA HIS A 155 -5.60 17.30 3.08
C HIS A 155 -6.56 16.34 3.77
N VAL A 156 -7.75 16.19 3.20
CA VAL A 156 -8.75 15.22 3.64
C VAL A 156 -8.46 13.88 2.99
N GLY A 157 -8.54 12.79 3.76
CA GLY A 157 -8.38 11.44 3.24
C GLY A 157 -7.61 10.50 4.16
N PRO A 158 -7.15 9.36 3.62
CA PRO A 158 -6.37 8.39 4.37
C PRO A 158 -4.94 8.89 4.61
N VAL A 159 -4.46 8.69 5.84
CA VAL A 159 -3.07 8.95 6.24
C VAL A 159 -2.48 7.67 6.80
N MET A 160 -1.24 7.38 6.44
CA MET A 160 -0.51 6.22 6.97
C MET A 160 -0.27 6.39 8.46
N LEU A 161 -0.63 5.38 9.22
CA LEU A 161 -0.40 5.33 10.65
C LEU A 161 0.98 4.76 10.94
N THR A 162 1.83 5.54 11.60
CA THR A 162 3.09 5.05 12.16
C THR A 162 2.90 4.61 13.60
N PRO A 163 3.65 3.59 14.08
CA PRO A 163 3.55 3.15 15.47
C PRO A 163 3.75 4.31 16.46
N GLY A 164 2.80 4.49 17.38
CA GLY A 164 2.85 5.56 18.37
C GLY A 164 2.44 6.94 17.86
N MET A 165 1.90 7.05 16.64
CA MET A 165 1.43 8.33 16.10
C MET A 165 0.32 8.93 16.95
N THR A 166 0.49 10.23 17.25
CA THR A 166 -0.51 11.02 17.98
C THR A 166 -1.44 11.77 17.03
N PRO A 167 -2.63 12.19 17.47
CA PRO A 167 -3.55 12.99 16.65
C PRO A 167 -2.93 14.29 16.15
N LEU A 168 -2.04 14.90 16.95
CA LEU A 168 -1.32 16.10 16.55
C LEU A 168 -0.40 15.84 15.35
N GLN A 169 0.34 14.74 15.38
CA GLN A 169 1.22 14.33 14.26
C GLN A 169 0.42 13.98 13.00
N ALA A 170 -0.73 13.31 13.17
CA ALA A 170 -1.61 12.98 12.06
C ALA A 170 -2.17 14.23 11.36
N ILE A 171 -2.62 15.22 12.14
CA ILE A 171 -3.08 16.50 11.60
C ILE A 171 -1.93 17.23 10.90
N ALA A 172 -0.73 17.23 11.47
CA ALA A 172 0.45 17.84 10.84
C ALA A 172 0.79 17.14 9.51
N ALA A 173 0.73 15.82 9.45
CA ALA A 173 0.93 15.04 8.22
C ALA A 173 -0.11 15.35 7.13
N ALA A 174 -1.32 15.74 7.53
CA ALA A 174 -2.38 16.18 6.62
C ALA A 174 -2.26 17.67 6.22
N GLY A 175 -1.13 18.33 6.49
CA GLY A 175 -0.92 19.74 6.14
C GLY A 175 -1.45 20.75 7.18
N GLY A 176 -1.80 20.26 8.38
CA GLY A 176 -2.29 21.12 9.47
C GLY A 176 -3.80 21.40 9.42
N LEU A 177 -4.23 22.31 10.29
CA LEU A 177 -5.62 22.78 10.33
C LEU A 177 -5.83 23.92 9.33
N SER A 178 -7.02 23.95 8.71
CA SER A 178 -7.41 25.11 7.89
C SER A 178 -7.69 26.35 8.75
N ASN A 179 -7.81 27.51 8.12
CA ASN A 179 -8.13 28.77 8.80
C ASN A 179 -9.55 28.78 9.42
N PHE A 180 -10.42 27.85 9.00
CA PHE A 180 -11.79 27.76 9.46
C PHE A 180 -11.98 26.67 10.53
N ALA A 181 -10.93 25.89 10.81
CA ALA A 181 -10.97 24.76 11.71
C ALA A 181 -11.27 25.15 13.17
N ASN A 182 -12.22 24.45 13.78
CA ASN A 182 -12.52 24.61 15.20
C ASN A 182 -11.58 23.73 16.06
N SER A 183 -10.42 24.28 16.37
CA SER A 183 -9.35 23.59 17.12
C SER A 183 -9.72 23.08 18.53
N LYS A 184 -10.88 23.49 19.06
CA LYS A 184 -11.36 23.08 20.40
C LYS A 184 -12.29 21.87 20.36
N HIS A 185 -12.89 21.57 19.19
CA HIS A 185 -13.95 20.57 19.05
C HIS A 185 -13.53 19.39 18.14
N ILE A 186 -12.26 19.18 17.99
CA ILE A 186 -11.73 18.02 17.27
C ILE A 186 -12.01 16.76 18.06
N TYR A 187 -12.38 15.70 17.38
CA TYR A 187 -12.62 14.41 18.01
C TYR A 187 -12.19 13.26 17.10
N ILE A 188 -11.91 12.13 17.72
CA ILE A 188 -11.55 10.88 17.06
C ILE A 188 -12.74 9.94 17.19
N LEU A 189 -13.15 9.36 16.07
CA LEU A 189 -14.11 8.27 16.04
C LEU A 189 -13.33 6.96 15.95
N ARG A 190 -13.48 6.12 16.96
CA ARG A 190 -12.86 4.80 17.05
C ARG A 190 -13.92 3.73 17.12
N GLY A 191 -13.71 2.65 16.38
CA GLY A 191 -14.59 1.47 16.40
C GLY A 191 -15.33 1.24 15.09
N VAL A 192 -16.06 0.11 15.03
CA VAL A 192 -16.84 -0.34 13.87
C VAL A 192 -18.20 0.36 13.80
N GLN A 193 -18.80 0.38 12.60
CA GLN A 193 -20.16 0.91 12.40
C GLN A 193 -21.14 0.43 13.45
N GLY A 194 -21.85 1.37 14.09
CA GLY A 194 -22.84 1.11 15.14
C GLY A 194 -22.28 1.06 16.58
N LYS A 195 -20.95 0.99 16.75
CA LYS A 195 -20.29 1.02 18.08
C LYS A 195 -19.10 1.98 18.09
N GLN A 196 -19.26 3.14 17.48
CA GLN A 196 -18.19 4.13 17.45
C GLN A 196 -18.11 4.92 18.75
N GLN A 197 -16.91 4.99 19.31
CA GLN A 197 -16.59 5.82 20.46
C GLN A 197 -16.06 7.17 20.00
N LYS A 198 -16.67 8.25 20.49
CA LYS A 198 -16.19 9.61 20.26
C LYS A 198 -15.20 10.00 21.35
N ILE A 199 -13.94 10.21 20.99
CA ILE A 199 -12.86 10.61 21.90
C ILE A 199 -12.54 12.07 21.61
N PRO A 200 -12.81 13.02 22.52
CA PRO A 200 -12.52 14.43 22.31
C PRO A 200 -11.01 14.67 22.32
N PHE A 201 -10.54 15.55 21.43
CA PHE A 201 -9.16 15.96 21.34
C PHE A 201 -9.03 17.47 21.28
N ASN A 202 -8.23 18.05 22.16
CA ASN A 202 -7.99 19.48 22.18
C ASN A 202 -6.62 19.80 21.58
N TYR A 203 -6.62 20.30 20.33
CA TYR A 203 -5.42 20.66 19.59
C TYR A 203 -4.58 21.73 20.29
N LYS A 204 -5.21 22.76 20.89
CA LYS A 204 -4.49 23.84 21.57
C LYS A 204 -3.75 23.37 22.82
N GLN A 205 -4.34 22.43 23.55
CA GLN A 205 -3.69 21.84 24.74
C GLN A 205 -2.55 20.91 24.33
N ALA A 206 -2.74 20.12 23.26
CA ALA A 206 -1.69 19.27 22.72
C ALA A 206 -0.47 20.05 22.25
N LEU A 207 -0.66 21.22 21.64
CA LEU A 207 0.44 22.13 21.26
C LEU A 207 1.22 22.69 22.47
N LYS A 208 0.57 22.84 23.62
CA LYS A 208 1.23 23.31 24.85
C LYS A 208 2.01 22.21 25.58
N GLY A 209 1.98 20.98 25.06
CA GLY A 209 2.65 19.85 25.69
C GLY A 209 1.91 19.29 26.90
N ASP A 210 0.62 19.58 27.06
CA ASP A 210 -0.20 19.05 28.15
C ASP A 210 -0.45 17.55 27.88
N ASN A 211 0.39 16.71 28.49
CA ASN A 211 0.43 15.25 28.25
C ASN A 211 -0.75 14.47 28.82
N LYS A 212 -1.75 15.14 29.38
CA LYS A 212 -2.94 14.49 29.96
C LYS A 212 -3.81 13.77 28.93
N GLN A 213 -3.57 14.01 27.63
CA GLN A 213 -4.28 13.35 26.53
C GLN A 213 -3.31 12.78 25.48
N ILE A 214 -2.35 11.96 25.90
CA ILE A 214 -1.60 11.16 24.94
C ILE A 214 -2.52 10.05 24.44
N ILE A 215 -3.28 10.35 23.40
CA ILE A 215 -4.08 9.35 22.68
C ILE A 215 -3.20 8.79 21.58
N SER A 216 -2.85 7.51 21.68
CA SER A 216 -2.30 6.77 20.53
C SER A 216 -3.41 6.45 19.54
N LEU A 217 -3.20 6.79 18.29
CA LEU A 217 -4.11 6.43 17.21
C LEU A 217 -4.04 4.92 16.93
N GLN A 218 -5.16 4.38 16.50
CA GLN A 218 -5.29 2.98 16.09
C GLN A 218 -5.69 2.90 14.62
N PRO A 219 -5.34 1.81 13.92
CA PRO A 219 -5.81 1.59 12.55
C PRO A 219 -7.34 1.68 12.46
N GLY A 220 -7.82 2.41 11.45
CA GLY A 220 -9.25 2.66 11.26
C GLY A 220 -9.82 3.84 12.04
N ASP A 221 -9.04 4.54 12.88
CA ASP A 221 -9.49 5.76 13.52
C ASP A 221 -9.81 6.85 12.49
N THR A 222 -10.89 7.60 12.75
CA THR A 222 -11.24 8.77 11.93
C THR A 222 -11.14 10.04 12.78
N ILE A 223 -10.26 10.95 12.39
CA ILE A 223 -10.13 12.26 13.02
C ILE A 223 -11.06 13.23 12.31
N VAL A 224 -12.00 13.81 13.04
CA VAL A 224 -12.96 14.80 12.54
C VAL A 224 -12.59 16.17 13.06
N VAL A 225 -12.37 17.11 12.15
CA VAL A 225 -12.05 18.51 12.41
C VAL A 225 -13.21 19.36 11.91
N PRO A 226 -14.08 19.83 12.80
CA PRO A 226 -15.23 20.67 12.44
C PRO A 226 -14.81 22.11 12.12
#